data_839b85832270c627d2fd16367551054c
#
_entry.id   839b85832270c627d2fd16367551054c
#
_cell.length_a   1.000
_cell.length_b   1.000
_cell.length_c   1.000
_cell.angle_alpha   90.00
_cell.angle_beta   90.00
_cell.angle_gamma   90.00
#
_symmetry.space_group_name_H-M   'P 1'
#
loop_
_entity.id
_entity.type
_entity.pdbx_description
1 polymer ?
#
loop_
_entity_poly.entity_id
_entity_poly.type
_entity_poly.pdbx_seq_one_letter_code
_entity_poly.pdbx_strand_id
1 'polypeptide(L)'
;MSADPSAAPPPYRWRWLILAVMLVAEIMDLLDASIVNVAGPELERSLGAGSVGLQWVIGGYALTLGAGLILGGRLGDRYGRRRMFLIGLASFTATSLLCACAPDIGSLIAFRLLQGTAGAMLLPQGLGLLRENFSGAELTKVFGIFGPVLGLGGIIGPVLGGGLIQGDFLGLGWRLVFLVNLPIGIAALIVAAKFVPRRPGDRTVVVDTVGAALVALSCALLVLPLNQGQEAGWPLWTWLCMAGSVIGFGAFALRQRGTAAQGREPLVTPALLRKPAFTVGLGGIALFFAGLVGTQLVLTLYLQIGRHFTAGEAGLGNLPLAVGTAIGGAVSGAVLADRIGRAVLQIGPLVQLAGAALLGYELGRLGGSFSIWDIAPGVVVSGIGAGMVIAALFSFILAAVDDHEIGSASGVLSAVQSIGGSIGVAVFGSVFFADARSGDFASGFRHALIAQSCLLVAFLAMTFLLPKKGRPEGDEFTAGEGTGVGAHEGTDDEPRRAAA
;
A
#
# COMPACT_ATOMS: atom_id res chain seq x y z
N MET A 1 42.94 7.07 -17.48
CA MET A 1 41.65 6.37 -17.66
C MET A 1 40.55 7.39 -17.36
N SER A 2 40.06 8.06 -18.38
CA SER A 2 38.88 8.94 -18.27
C SER A 2 37.66 8.06 -18.09
N ALA A 3 36.95 8.24 -16.99
CA ALA A 3 35.68 7.58 -16.78
C ALA A 3 34.70 7.99 -17.89
N ASP A 4 34.07 7.02 -18.54
CA ASP A 4 33.05 7.24 -19.54
C ASP A 4 31.87 7.97 -18.88
N PRO A 5 31.54 9.22 -19.30
CA PRO A 5 30.45 9.98 -18.68
C PRO A 5 29.06 9.38 -18.91
N SER A 6 28.93 8.36 -19.77
CA SER A 6 27.70 7.68 -20.10
C SER A 6 27.40 6.45 -19.20
N ALA A 7 28.36 6.00 -18.37
CA ALA A 7 28.17 4.86 -17.49
C ALA A 7 27.25 5.23 -16.30
N ALA A 8 26.07 4.64 -16.25
CA ALA A 8 25.19 4.76 -15.08
C ALA A 8 25.97 4.39 -13.81
N PRO A 9 25.82 5.15 -12.71
CA PRO A 9 26.54 4.87 -11.48
C PRO A 9 26.22 3.44 -11.00
N PRO A 10 27.24 2.71 -10.47
CA PRO A 10 27.05 1.34 -10.04
C PRO A 10 25.94 1.27 -8.99
N PRO A 11 25.10 0.23 -9.04
CA PRO A 11 23.99 0.09 -8.12
C PRO A 11 24.49 0.04 -6.67
N TYR A 12 23.75 0.68 -5.77
CA TYR A 12 24.14 0.75 -4.38
C TYR A 12 24.33 -0.65 -3.77
N ARG A 13 25.49 -0.88 -3.17
CA ARG A 13 25.90 -2.20 -2.65
C ARG A 13 24.90 -2.83 -1.69
N TRP A 14 24.28 -2.03 -0.81
CA TRP A 14 23.38 -2.48 0.24
C TRP A 14 21.89 -2.35 -0.11
N ARG A 15 21.54 -2.20 -1.41
CA ARG A 15 20.14 -1.99 -1.82
C ARG A 15 19.19 -3.10 -1.36
N TRP A 16 19.62 -4.35 -1.35
CA TRP A 16 18.80 -5.47 -0.87
C TRP A 16 18.56 -5.41 0.64
N LEU A 17 19.50 -4.85 1.41
CA LEU A 17 19.29 -4.61 2.84
C LEU A 17 18.30 -3.46 3.08
N ILE A 18 18.28 -2.45 2.20
CA ILE A 18 17.23 -1.41 2.22
C ILE A 18 15.87 -2.07 2.00
N LEU A 19 15.73 -2.95 0.99
CA LEU A 19 14.50 -3.70 0.77
C LEU A 19 14.10 -4.49 2.03
N ALA A 20 15.03 -5.22 2.64
CA ALA A 20 14.74 -6.01 3.84
C ALA A 20 14.21 -5.13 4.99
N VAL A 21 14.81 -3.97 5.23
CA VAL A 21 14.33 -3.02 6.25
C VAL A 21 12.96 -2.45 5.93
N MET A 22 12.68 -2.15 4.64
CA MET A 22 11.37 -1.68 4.20
C MET A 22 10.31 -2.76 4.42
N LEU A 23 10.61 -4.02 4.06
CA LEU A 23 9.69 -5.14 4.25
C LEU A 23 9.42 -5.41 5.73
N VAL A 24 10.43 -5.31 6.59
CA VAL A 24 10.27 -5.42 8.05
C VAL A 24 9.37 -4.31 8.59
N ALA A 25 9.53 -3.08 8.13
CA ALA A 25 8.68 -1.96 8.53
C ALA A 25 7.23 -2.16 8.07
N GLU A 26 7.02 -2.68 6.86
CA GLU A 26 5.69 -3.01 6.31
C GLU A 26 5.04 -4.15 7.09
N ILE A 27 5.78 -5.24 7.36
CA ILE A 27 5.29 -6.35 8.21
C ILE A 27 4.91 -5.83 9.59
N MET A 28 5.71 -4.95 10.18
CA MET A 28 5.45 -4.38 11.50
C MET A 28 4.14 -3.57 11.51
N ASP A 29 3.88 -2.78 10.46
CA ASP A 29 2.63 -2.03 10.28
C ASP A 29 1.41 -2.94 10.12
N LEU A 30 1.50 -3.93 9.23
CA LEU A 30 0.43 -4.90 8.97
C LEU A 30 0.14 -5.79 10.19
N LEU A 31 1.21 -6.21 10.89
CA LEU A 31 1.10 -6.95 12.12
C LEU A 31 0.38 -6.12 13.19
N ASP A 32 0.80 -4.89 13.40
CA ASP A 32 0.21 -3.97 14.38
C ASP A 32 -1.27 -3.68 14.08
N ALA A 33 -1.63 -3.51 12.81
CA ALA A 33 -3.02 -3.31 12.39
C ALA A 33 -3.90 -4.54 12.64
N SER A 34 -3.37 -5.75 12.47
CA SER A 34 -4.14 -7.01 12.55
C SER A 34 -4.15 -7.64 13.94
N ILE A 35 -3.05 -7.55 14.68
CA ILE A 35 -2.86 -8.20 15.99
C ILE A 35 -3.80 -7.63 17.07
N VAL A 36 -4.14 -6.34 16.99
CA VAL A 36 -5.03 -5.65 17.93
C VAL A 36 -6.45 -6.23 17.89
N ASN A 37 -6.90 -6.74 16.75
CA ASN A 37 -8.20 -7.39 16.63
C ASN A 37 -8.32 -8.62 17.55
N VAL A 38 -7.23 -9.36 17.72
CA VAL A 38 -7.19 -10.54 18.60
C VAL A 38 -7.15 -10.15 20.08
N ALA A 39 -6.57 -8.98 20.38
CA ALA A 39 -6.51 -8.44 21.74
C ALA A 39 -7.84 -7.85 22.26
N GLY A 40 -8.83 -7.66 21.37
CA GLY A 40 -10.10 -7.02 21.69
C GLY A 40 -10.77 -7.53 22.98
N PRO A 41 -11.05 -8.84 23.13
CA PRO A 41 -11.69 -9.38 24.34
C PRO A 41 -10.88 -9.15 25.63
N GLU A 42 -9.56 -9.16 25.54
CA GLU A 42 -8.69 -8.91 26.68
C GLU A 42 -8.62 -7.42 27.05
N LEU A 43 -8.62 -6.53 26.05
CA LEU A 43 -8.74 -5.08 26.23
C LEU A 43 -10.08 -4.71 26.90
N GLU A 44 -11.17 -5.38 26.51
CA GLU A 44 -12.48 -5.19 27.12
C GLU A 44 -12.45 -5.54 28.59
N ARG A 45 -11.87 -6.69 28.97
CA ARG A 45 -11.77 -7.15 30.35
C ARG A 45 -10.82 -6.28 31.20
N SER A 46 -9.66 -5.92 30.66
CA SER A 46 -8.58 -5.30 31.43
C SER A 46 -8.70 -3.77 31.55
N LEU A 47 -9.21 -3.10 30.51
CA LEU A 47 -9.35 -1.64 30.46
C LEU A 47 -10.81 -1.17 30.51
N GLY A 48 -11.79 -2.09 30.63
CA GLY A 48 -13.20 -1.75 30.56
C GLY A 48 -13.62 -1.16 29.21
N ALA A 49 -12.94 -1.56 28.13
CA ALA A 49 -13.19 -1.05 26.80
C ALA A 49 -14.56 -1.55 26.32
N GLY A 50 -15.56 -0.67 26.24
CA GLY A 50 -16.78 -0.99 25.52
C GLY A 50 -16.53 -1.11 24.01
N SER A 51 -17.50 -1.62 23.24
CA SER A 51 -17.40 -1.80 21.77
C SER A 51 -16.92 -0.54 21.04
N VAL A 52 -17.39 0.64 21.45
CA VAL A 52 -16.97 1.94 20.89
C VAL A 52 -15.48 2.21 21.15
N GLY A 53 -14.99 1.88 22.35
CA GLY A 53 -13.57 2.04 22.69
C GLY A 53 -12.68 1.16 21.81
N LEU A 54 -13.06 -0.11 21.62
CA LEU A 54 -12.34 -1.03 20.74
C LEU A 54 -12.33 -0.56 19.28
N GLN A 55 -13.47 -0.07 18.77
CA GLN A 55 -13.57 0.51 17.44
C GLN A 55 -12.59 1.68 17.24
N TRP A 56 -12.44 2.55 18.26
CA TRP A 56 -11.50 3.65 18.20
C TRP A 56 -10.03 3.22 18.31
N VAL A 57 -9.71 2.18 19.07
CA VAL A 57 -8.36 1.61 19.14
C VAL A 57 -7.92 1.09 17.77
N ILE A 58 -8.80 0.41 17.05
CA ILE A 58 -8.54 -0.14 15.71
C ILE A 58 -8.66 0.95 14.64
N GLY A 59 -9.82 1.61 14.59
CA GLY A 59 -10.17 2.59 13.56
C GLY A 59 -9.36 3.87 13.66
N GLY A 60 -9.00 4.32 14.86
CA GLY A 60 -8.21 5.53 15.09
C GLY A 60 -6.82 5.46 14.46
N TYR A 61 -6.17 4.31 14.58
CA TYR A 61 -4.90 4.03 13.90
C TYR A 61 -5.05 4.15 12.37
N ALA A 62 -5.98 3.41 11.77
CA ALA A 62 -6.23 3.41 10.33
C ALA A 62 -6.61 4.81 9.81
N LEU A 63 -7.38 5.57 10.61
CA LEU A 63 -7.80 6.92 10.31
C LEU A 63 -6.61 7.87 10.14
N THR A 64 -5.73 7.93 11.16
CA THR A 64 -4.57 8.84 11.12
C THR A 64 -3.49 8.38 10.16
N LEU A 65 -3.34 7.07 9.98
CA LEU A 65 -2.49 6.49 8.94
C LEU A 65 -2.94 6.98 7.56
N GLY A 66 -4.18 6.68 7.16
CA GLY A 66 -4.71 7.06 5.84
C GLY A 66 -4.70 8.56 5.59
N ALA A 67 -5.09 9.36 6.60
CA ALA A 67 -5.11 10.82 6.52
C ALA A 67 -3.71 11.43 6.33
N GLY A 68 -2.67 10.83 6.92
CA GLY A 68 -1.31 11.37 6.90
C GLY A 68 -0.45 10.95 5.72
N LEU A 69 -0.80 9.92 4.95
CA LEU A 69 0.07 9.31 3.93
C LEU A 69 0.58 10.29 2.86
N ILE A 70 -0.29 11.17 2.35
CA ILE A 70 0.10 12.14 1.30
C ILE A 70 1.07 13.18 1.87
N LEU A 71 0.80 13.67 3.09
CA LEU A 71 1.70 14.58 3.80
C LEU A 71 3.04 13.92 4.09
N GLY A 72 3.02 12.67 4.55
CA GLY A 72 4.22 11.85 4.80
C GLY A 72 5.13 11.80 3.57
N GLY A 73 4.58 11.53 2.38
CA GLY A 73 5.32 11.52 1.13
C GLY A 73 6.05 12.85 0.87
N ARG A 74 5.36 13.97 1.00
CA ARG A 74 5.94 15.31 0.79
C ARG A 74 6.99 15.70 1.83
N LEU A 75 6.80 15.28 3.07
CA LEU A 75 7.85 15.48 4.10
C LEU A 75 9.14 14.77 3.73
N GLY A 76 9.05 13.59 3.09
CA GLY A 76 10.21 12.89 2.55
C GLY A 76 10.94 13.63 1.45
N ASP A 77 10.22 14.24 0.53
CA ASP A 77 10.83 15.05 -0.53
C ASP A 77 11.56 16.26 0.05
N ARG A 78 10.94 16.97 1.00
CA ARG A 78 11.50 18.17 1.62
C ARG A 78 12.68 17.92 2.55
N TYR A 79 12.57 16.91 3.42
CA TYR A 79 13.55 16.68 4.50
C TYR A 79 14.48 15.49 4.26
N GLY A 80 14.29 14.77 3.14
CA GLY A 80 15.01 13.57 2.76
C GLY A 80 14.33 12.29 3.29
N ARG A 81 14.11 11.32 2.40
CA ARG A 81 13.35 10.09 2.66
C ARG A 81 13.95 9.26 3.78
N ARG A 82 15.28 9.10 3.81
CA ARG A 82 15.95 8.41 4.90
C ARG A 82 15.63 9.03 6.26
N ARG A 83 15.68 10.35 6.36
CA ARG A 83 15.42 11.06 7.62
C ARG A 83 13.98 10.85 8.07
N MET A 84 13.01 11.00 7.16
CA MET A 84 11.59 10.80 7.47
C MET A 84 11.29 9.35 7.81
N PHE A 85 11.90 8.39 7.11
CA PHE A 85 11.81 6.98 7.44
C PHE A 85 12.30 6.66 8.85
N LEU A 86 13.48 7.15 9.21
CA LEU A 86 14.04 6.95 10.57
C LEU A 86 13.19 7.60 11.66
N ILE A 87 12.65 8.80 11.42
CA ILE A 87 11.76 9.48 12.36
C ILE A 87 10.44 8.70 12.46
N GLY A 88 9.83 8.29 11.35
CA GLY A 88 8.62 7.48 11.33
C GLY A 88 8.78 6.17 12.10
N LEU A 89 9.88 5.43 11.81
CA LEU A 89 10.17 4.16 12.47
C LEU A 89 10.44 4.31 13.97
N ALA A 90 11.21 5.33 14.36
CA ALA A 90 11.47 5.62 15.76
C ALA A 90 10.18 6.04 16.50
N SER A 91 9.36 6.91 15.90
CA SER A 91 8.07 7.34 16.44
C SER A 91 7.08 6.18 16.54
N PHE A 92 7.00 5.32 15.52
CA PHE A 92 6.14 4.13 15.52
C PHE A 92 6.53 3.17 16.65
N THR A 93 7.84 2.89 16.80
CA THR A 93 8.36 2.03 17.86
C THR A 93 8.11 2.65 19.26
N ALA A 94 8.32 3.95 19.42
CA ALA A 94 8.07 4.65 20.68
C ALA A 94 6.58 4.68 21.03
N THR A 95 5.70 4.96 20.07
CA THR A 95 4.25 4.95 20.29
C THR A 95 3.71 3.55 20.55
N SER A 96 4.32 2.51 19.98
CA SER A 96 4.01 1.12 20.32
C SER A 96 4.31 0.81 21.79
N LEU A 97 5.45 1.31 22.33
CA LEU A 97 5.75 1.24 23.76
C LEU A 97 4.70 1.99 24.60
N LEU A 98 4.30 3.19 24.17
CA LEU A 98 3.26 3.96 24.86
C LEU A 98 1.92 3.20 24.87
N CYS A 99 1.52 2.56 23.76
CA CYS A 99 0.35 1.70 23.71
C CYS A 99 0.43 0.55 24.72
N ALA A 100 1.58 -0.11 24.82
CA ALA A 100 1.80 -1.17 25.81
C ALA A 100 1.72 -0.68 27.26
N CYS A 101 2.08 0.57 27.51
CA CYS A 101 2.06 1.20 28.84
C CYS A 101 0.74 1.92 29.14
N ALA A 102 -0.26 1.86 28.28
CA ALA A 102 -1.53 2.57 28.45
C ALA A 102 -2.25 2.13 29.73
N PRO A 103 -2.61 3.07 30.64
CA PRO A 103 -3.32 2.78 31.88
C PRO A 103 -4.84 2.62 31.69
N ASP A 104 -5.41 3.23 30.65
CA ASP A 104 -6.84 3.27 30.35
C ASP A 104 -7.09 3.30 28.84
N ILE A 105 -8.34 3.08 28.46
CA ILE A 105 -8.75 3.01 27.04
C ILE A 105 -8.56 4.35 26.29
N GLY A 106 -8.75 5.48 26.97
CA GLY A 106 -8.63 6.81 26.36
C GLY A 106 -7.16 7.12 25.99
N SER A 107 -6.24 6.80 26.89
CA SER A 107 -4.79 6.92 26.60
C SER A 107 -4.36 5.97 25.50
N LEU A 108 -4.88 4.73 25.47
CA LEU A 108 -4.60 3.79 24.39
C LEU A 108 -5.07 4.33 23.03
N ILE A 109 -6.28 4.88 22.95
CA ILE A 109 -6.80 5.52 21.73
C ILE A 109 -5.89 6.67 21.30
N ALA A 110 -5.49 7.56 22.22
CA ALA A 110 -4.61 8.67 21.91
C ALA A 110 -3.25 8.19 21.35
N PHE A 111 -2.66 7.16 21.95
CA PHE A 111 -1.41 6.58 21.48
C PHE A 111 -1.55 5.87 20.13
N ARG A 112 -2.71 5.24 19.85
CA ARG A 112 -3.03 4.66 18.54
C ARG A 112 -3.15 5.72 17.44
N LEU A 113 -3.75 6.87 17.72
CA LEU A 113 -3.78 8.01 16.78
C LEU A 113 -2.37 8.51 16.46
N LEU A 114 -1.51 8.62 17.47
CA LEU A 114 -0.10 9.00 17.28
C LEU A 114 0.68 7.94 16.48
N GLN A 115 0.42 6.66 16.75
CA GLN A 115 1.08 5.54 16.07
C GLN A 115 0.69 5.49 14.59
N GLY A 116 -0.59 5.69 14.24
CA GLY A 116 -1.04 5.79 12.85
C GLY A 116 -0.41 6.99 12.12
N THR A 117 -0.24 8.13 12.81
CA THR A 117 0.49 9.28 12.27
C THR A 117 1.96 8.95 11.98
N ALA A 118 2.61 8.18 12.85
CA ALA A 118 3.98 7.71 12.65
C ALA A 118 4.07 6.74 11.45
N GLY A 119 3.12 5.81 11.30
CA GLY A 119 2.99 4.94 10.13
C GLY A 119 2.83 5.72 8.83
N ALA A 120 2.01 6.77 8.85
CA ALA A 120 1.83 7.66 7.70
C ALA A 120 3.13 8.37 7.25
N MET A 121 4.04 8.61 8.18
CA MET A 121 5.38 9.13 7.84
C MET A 121 6.32 8.05 7.34
N LEU A 122 6.11 6.79 7.70
CA LEU A 122 6.98 5.66 7.42
C LEU A 122 6.75 5.06 6.03
N LEU A 123 5.50 4.69 5.71
CA LEU A 123 5.15 3.89 4.53
C LEU A 123 5.51 4.56 3.18
N PRO A 124 5.18 5.84 2.91
CA PRO A 124 5.52 6.47 1.63
C PRO A 124 7.02 6.56 1.39
N GLN A 125 7.81 6.62 2.47
CA GLN A 125 9.28 6.64 2.34
C GLN A 125 9.81 5.30 1.84
N GLY A 126 9.19 4.19 2.24
CA GLY A 126 9.53 2.85 1.76
C GLY A 126 9.49 2.77 0.25
N LEU A 127 8.35 3.10 -0.35
CA LEU A 127 8.16 3.10 -1.80
C LEU A 127 9.16 4.05 -2.50
N GLY A 128 9.34 5.26 -1.94
CA GLY A 128 10.30 6.23 -2.47
C GLY A 128 11.75 5.73 -2.43
N LEU A 129 12.18 5.13 -1.32
CA LEU A 129 13.52 4.57 -1.17
C LEU A 129 13.74 3.37 -2.10
N LEU A 130 12.74 2.54 -2.33
CA LEU A 130 12.81 1.45 -3.30
C LEU A 130 13.03 2.00 -4.71
N ARG A 131 12.25 2.98 -5.13
CA ARG A 131 12.39 3.61 -6.45
C ARG A 131 13.74 4.31 -6.64
N GLU A 132 14.32 4.90 -5.58
CA GLU A 132 15.64 5.52 -5.61
C GLU A 132 16.80 4.54 -5.79
N ASN A 133 16.63 3.29 -5.38
CA ASN A 133 17.71 2.31 -5.31
C ASN A 133 17.54 1.14 -6.29
N PHE A 134 16.36 1.00 -6.90
CA PHE A 134 16.05 -0.04 -7.88
C PHE A 134 15.38 0.58 -9.11
N SER A 135 15.66 0.05 -10.29
CA SER A 135 15.08 0.51 -11.56
C SER A 135 14.83 -0.68 -12.51
N GLY A 136 14.00 -0.45 -13.53
CA GLY A 136 13.72 -1.44 -14.57
C GLY A 136 13.25 -2.79 -14.00
N ALA A 137 13.78 -3.88 -14.52
CA ALA A 137 13.44 -5.25 -14.13
C ALA A 137 13.69 -5.56 -12.65
N GLU A 138 14.67 -4.92 -12.01
CA GLU A 138 14.92 -5.10 -10.57
C GLU A 138 13.75 -4.56 -9.72
N LEU A 139 13.17 -3.43 -10.10
CA LEU A 139 12.04 -2.85 -9.40
C LEU A 139 10.83 -3.79 -9.43
N THR A 140 10.57 -4.44 -10.56
CA THR A 140 9.51 -5.44 -10.68
C THR A 140 9.76 -6.65 -9.77
N LYS A 141 11.02 -7.11 -9.66
CA LYS A 141 11.39 -8.20 -8.72
C LYS A 141 11.15 -7.79 -7.27
N VAL A 142 11.49 -6.55 -6.91
CA VAL A 142 11.26 -5.97 -5.57
C VAL A 142 9.77 -5.99 -5.23
N PHE A 143 8.90 -5.53 -6.14
CA PHE A 143 7.45 -5.59 -5.93
C PHE A 143 6.89 -7.00 -5.98
N GLY A 144 7.54 -7.92 -6.69
CA GLY A 144 7.24 -9.35 -6.63
C GLY A 144 7.43 -9.96 -5.23
N ILE A 145 8.41 -9.43 -4.45
CA ILE A 145 8.63 -9.81 -3.05
C ILE A 145 7.63 -9.09 -2.12
N PHE A 146 7.21 -7.89 -2.48
CA PHE A 146 6.30 -7.07 -1.66
C PHE A 146 4.91 -7.70 -1.51
N GLY A 147 4.38 -8.31 -2.57
CA GLY A 147 3.07 -8.96 -2.57
C GLY A 147 2.90 -10.04 -1.50
N PRO A 148 3.81 -11.04 -1.41
CA PRO A 148 3.81 -12.03 -0.33
C PRO A 148 3.83 -11.43 1.07
N VAL A 149 4.60 -10.37 1.25
CA VAL A 149 4.70 -9.68 2.56
C VAL A 149 3.37 -9.08 2.96
N LEU A 150 2.64 -8.46 2.04
CA LEU A 150 1.28 -7.98 2.29
C LEU A 150 0.33 -9.12 2.70
N GLY A 151 0.42 -10.27 2.02
CA GLY A 151 -0.37 -11.46 2.36
C GLY A 151 -0.02 -12.04 3.73
N LEU A 152 1.28 -12.12 4.07
CA LEU A 152 1.75 -12.63 5.37
C LEU A 152 1.32 -11.73 6.53
N GLY A 153 1.26 -10.41 6.37
CA GLY A 153 0.88 -9.48 7.42
C GLY A 153 -0.50 -9.79 8.01
N GLY A 154 -1.48 -10.13 7.15
CA GLY A 154 -2.82 -10.52 7.59
C GLY A 154 -2.88 -11.84 8.37
N ILE A 155 -1.88 -12.71 8.23
CA ILE A 155 -1.80 -14.02 8.89
C ILE A 155 -0.99 -13.95 10.17
N ILE A 156 0.16 -13.31 10.10
CA ILE A 156 1.11 -13.26 11.21
C ILE A 156 0.48 -12.58 12.43
N GLY A 157 -0.31 -11.51 12.23
CA GLY A 157 -0.95 -10.78 13.32
C GLY A 157 -1.83 -11.65 14.21
N PRO A 158 -2.89 -12.30 13.68
CA PRO A 158 -3.75 -13.17 14.48
C PRO A 158 -3.02 -14.36 15.11
N VAL A 159 -2.10 -15.00 14.40
CA VAL A 159 -1.35 -16.15 14.91
C VAL A 159 -0.40 -15.76 16.04
N LEU A 160 0.41 -14.72 15.82
CA LEU A 160 1.32 -14.21 16.87
C LEU A 160 0.54 -13.60 18.03
N GLY A 161 -0.52 -12.83 17.75
CA GLY A 161 -1.33 -12.21 18.78
C GLY A 161 -1.99 -13.23 19.69
N GLY A 162 -2.60 -14.25 19.10
CA GLY A 162 -3.18 -15.36 19.85
C GLY A 162 -2.15 -16.10 20.70
N GLY A 163 -0.97 -16.38 20.15
CA GLY A 163 0.13 -17.04 20.87
C GLY A 163 0.72 -16.19 21.99
N LEU A 164 0.88 -14.88 21.77
CA LEU A 164 1.40 -13.94 22.77
C LEU A 164 0.43 -13.75 23.95
N ILE A 165 -0.87 -13.64 23.65
CA ILE A 165 -1.91 -13.45 24.67
C ILE A 165 -2.11 -14.72 25.48
N GLN A 166 -2.19 -15.89 24.83
CA GLN A 166 -2.34 -17.19 25.50
C GLN A 166 -1.10 -17.58 26.32
N GLY A 167 0.09 -17.22 25.82
CA GLY A 167 1.35 -17.50 26.51
C GLY A 167 1.58 -16.63 27.73
N ASP A 168 0.85 -15.55 27.85
CA ASP A 168 0.88 -14.57 28.97
C ASP A 168 2.27 -14.35 29.59
N PHE A 169 3.26 -14.18 28.71
CA PHE A 169 4.65 -14.02 29.15
C PHE A 169 4.78 -12.86 30.13
N LEU A 170 5.23 -13.14 31.33
CA LEU A 170 5.45 -12.18 32.42
C LEU A 170 4.17 -11.51 32.97
N GLY A 171 2.99 -12.05 32.72
CA GLY A 171 1.72 -11.45 33.16
C GLY A 171 1.35 -10.18 32.41
N LEU A 172 1.91 -9.97 31.21
CA LEU A 172 1.72 -8.75 30.42
C LEU A 172 0.47 -8.82 29.53
N GLY A 173 -0.09 -10.01 29.29
CA GLY A 173 -1.33 -10.20 28.53
C GLY A 173 -1.32 -9.48 27.17
N TRP A 174 -2.36 -8.69 26.89
CA TRP A 174 -2.53 -7.94 25.65
C TRP A 174 -1.40 -6.92 25.36
N ARG A 175 -0.65 -6.49 26.38
CA ARG A 175 0.46 -5.53 26.21
C ARG A 175 1.59 -6.09 25.33
N LEU A 176 1.74 -7.41 25.30
CA LEU A 176 2.72 -8.09 24.45
C LEU A 176 2.47 -7.86 22.95
N VAL A 177 1.22 -7.62 22.58
CA VAL A 177 0.81 -7.31 21.21
C VAL A 177 1.51 -6.06 20.67
N PHE A 178 1.72 -5.06 21.53
CA PHE A 178 2.45 -3.85 21.16
C PHE A 178 3.97 -3.99 21.42
N LEU A 179 4.36 -4.70 22.47
CA LEU A 179 5.78 -4.88 22.82
C LEU A 179 6.54 -5.66 21.75
N VAL A 180 5.90 -6.53 20.98
CA VAL A 180 6.54 -7.28 19.88
C VAL A 180 7.16 -6.34 18.83
N ASN A 181 6.60 -5.15 18.64
CA ASN A 181 7.12 -4.16 17.72
C ASN A 181 8.45 -3.51 18.18
N LEU A 182 8.77 -3.56 19.48
CA LEU A 182 9.97 -2.91 19.99
C LEU A 182 11.27 -3.55 19.51
N PRO A 183 11.52 -4.87 19.72
CA PRO A 183 12.74 -5.49 19.25
C PRO A 183 12.87 -5.40 17.73
N ILE A 184 11.76 -5.55 17.00
CA ILE A 184 11.73 -5.47 15.53
C ILE A 184 12.07 -4.05 15.08
N GLY A 185 11.39 -3.04 15.64
CA GLY A 185 11.58 -1.63 15.31
C GLY A 185 12.97 -1.12 15.66
N ILE A 186 13.51 -1.50 16.82
CA ILE A 186 14.88 -1.13 17.23
C ILE A 186 15.91 -1.75 16.28
N ALA A 187 15.80 -3.03 15.96
CA ALA A 187 16.70 -3.70 15.02
C ALA A 187 16.63 -3.04 13.63
N ALA A 188 15.42 -2.80 13.11
CA ALA A 188 15.20 -2.13 11.84
C ALA A 188 15.78 -0.70 11.85
N LEU A 189 15.61 0.05 12.94
CA LEU A 189 16.13 1.40 13.10
C LEU A 189 17.67 1.43 13.04
N ILE A 190 18.34 0.51 13.75
CA ILE A 190 19.80 0.39 13.75
C ILE A 190 20.31 0.09 12.34
N VAL A 191 19.69 -0.89 11.65
CA VAL A 191 20.08 -1.27 10.29
C VAL A 191 19.80 -0.11 9.32
N ALA A 192 18.62 0.52 9.38
CA ALA A 192 18.28 1.65 8.53
C ALA A 192 19.23 2.83 8.74
N ALA A 193 19.56 3.15 9.99
CA ALA A 193 20.47 4.25 10.33
C ALA A 193 21.89 4.02 9.79
N LYS A 194 22.33 2.77 9.69
CA LYS A 194 23.67 2.41 9.21
C LYS A 194 23.74 2.27 7.68
N PHE A 195 22.75 1.68 7.05
CA PHE A 195 22.84 1.20 5.67
C PHE A 195 21.98 1.98 4.66
N VAL A 196 20.92 2.69 5.08
CA VAL A 196 20.18 3.53 4.14
C VAL A 196 21.01 4.76 3.78
N PRO A 197 21.26 5.05 2.48
CA PRO A 197 22.11 6.15 2.05
C PRO A 197 21.51 7.51 2.44
N ARG A 198 22.36 8.46 2.78
CA ARG A 198 21.97 9.83 3.07
C ARG A 198 21.82 10.58 1.74
N ARG A 199 20.59 10.82 1.33
CA ARG A 199 20.26 11.73 0.25
C ARG A 199 19.58 12.96 0.84
N PRO A 200 20.09 14.18 0.57
CA PRO A 200 19.44 15.40 1.04
C PRO A 200 18.06 15.51 0.38
N GLY A 201 17.09 16.01 1.14
CA GLY A 201 15.82 16.44 0.57
C GLY A 201 15.96 17.80 -0.10
N ASP A 202 14.98 18.15 -0.89
CA ASP A 202 14.93 19.46 -1.53
C ASP A 202 14.17 20.45 -0.63
N ARG A 203 14.90 21.36 0.01
CA ARG A 203 14.33 22.39 0.89
C ARG A 203 13.50 23.44 0.16
N THR A 204 13.58 23.49 -1.17
CA THR A 204 12.76 24.39 -1.98
C THR A 204 11.32 23.91 -2.07
N VAL A 205 11.09 22.59 -1.84
CA VAL A 205 9.76 21.99 -1.78
C VAL A 205 8.95 22.65 -0.66
N VAL A 206 7.91 23.38 -1.03
CA VAL A 206 6.96 23.99 -0.09
C VAL A 206 5.88 22.98 0.25
N VAL A 207 5.72 22.70 1.54
CA VAL A 207 4.62 21.84 2.01
C VAL A 207 3.35 22.68 2.16
N ASP A 208 2.34 22.41 1.32
CA ASP A 208 1.01 23.03 1.44
C ASP A 208 0.28 22.44 2.66
N THR A 209 0.46 23.06 3.83
CA THR A 209 -0.15 22.60 5.09
C THR A 209 -1.68 22.66 5.05
N VAL A 210 -2.28 23.63 4.36
CA VAL A 210 -3.74 23.73 4.23
C VAL A 210 -4.26 22.65 3.29
N GLY A 211 -3.57 22.39 2.16
CA GLY A 211 -3.88 21.25 1.29
C GLY A 211 -3.72 19.91 2.00
N ALA A 212 -2.67 19.77 2.81
CA ALA A 212 -2.46 18.57 3.63
C ALA A 212 -3.59 18.37 4.65
N ALA A 213 -4.02 19.43 5.34
CA ALA A 213 -5.15 19.36 6.28
C ALA A 213 -6.47 19.03 5.57
N LEU A 214 -6.74 19.60 4.41
CA LEU A 214 -7.93 19.30 3.62
C LEU A 214 -7.98 17.84 3.17
N VAL A 215 -6.89 17.32 2.61
CA VAL A 215 -6.87 15.93 2.16
C VAL A 215 -6.91 14.97 3.35
N ALA A 216 -6.21 15.27 4.43
CA ALA A 216 -6.25 14.47 5.65
C ALA A 216 -7.67 14.40 6.23
N LEU A 217 -8.35 15.55 6.34
CA LEU A 217 -9.74 15.59 6.80
C LEU A 217 -10.68 14.84 5.84
N SER A 218 -10.48 14.98 4.54
CA SER A 218 -11.29 14.27 3.53
C SER A 218 -11.12 12.77 3.62
N CYS A 219 -9.87 12.29 3.78
CA CYS A 219 -9.59 10.87 4.01
C CYS A 219 -10.23 10.39 5.33
N ALA A 220 -10.13 11.19 6.39
CA ALA A 220 -10.73 10.87 7.67
C ALA A 220 -12.26 10.75 7.58
N LEU A 221 -12.91 11.70 6.93
CA LEU A 221 -14.36 11.71 6.68
C LEU A 221 -14.83 10.56 5.78
N LEU A 222 -13.92 9.94 5.02
CA LEU A 222 -14.24 8.77 4.21
C LEU A 222 -13.99 7.46 4.97
N VAL A 223 -12.80 7.33 5.56
CA VAL A 223 -12.35 6.07 6.19
C VAL A 223 -13.13 5.77 7.46
N LEU A 224 -13.45 6.79 8.27
CA LEU A 224 -14.19 6.62 9.52
C LEU A 224 -15.55 5.95 9.30
N PRO A 225 -16.47 6.49 8.45
CA PRO A 225 -17.76 5.85 8.22
C PRO A 225 -17.66 4.50 7.50
N LEU A 226 -16.65 4.28 6.66
CA LEU A 226 -16.44 3.00 5.99
C LEU A 226 -16.06 1.90 7.00
N ASN A 227 -15.26 2.23 8.01
CA ASN A 227 -14.84 1.25 9.02
C ASN A 227 -15.90 1.00 10.11
N GLN A 228 -16.68 2.02 10.50
CA GLN A 228 -17.62 1.92 11.62
C GLN A 228 -19.09 1.83 11.18
N GLY A 229 -19.40 2.24 9.96
CA GLY A 229 -20.78 2.38 9.49
C GLY A 229 -21.57 1.08 9.51
N GLN A 230 -20.92 -0.03 9.20
CA GLN A 230 -21.57 -1.34 9.16
C GLN A 230 -22.01 -1.81 10.56
N GLU A 231 -21.15 -1.69 11.57
CA GLU A 231 -21.50 -2.05 12.95
C GLU A 231 -22.52 -1.10 13.53
N ALA A 232 -22.45 0.19 13.17
CA ALA A 232 -23.40 1.21 13.58
C ALA A 232 -24.74 1.15 12.83
N GLY A 233 -24.90 0.31 11.80
CA GLY A 233 -26.12 0.20 11.00
C GLY A 233 -26.34 1.36 10.02
N TRP A 234 -25.27 2.01 9.56
CA TRP A 234 -25.26 3.11 8.59
C TRP A 234 -26.13 4.32 9.00
N PRO A 235 -25.92 4.91 10.19
CA PRO A 235 -26.69 6.07 10.64
C PRO A 235 -26.40 7.30 9.78
N LEU A 236 -27.23 8.35 9.88
CA LEU A 236 -27.15 9.55 9.04
C LEU A 236 -25.76 10.21 9.06
N TRP A 237 -25.06 10.19 10.20
CA TRP A 237 -23.73 10.79 10.29
C TRP A 237 -22.71 10.14 9.32
N THR A 238 -22.83 8.84 9.01
CA THR A 238 -21.93 8.15 8.08
C THR A 238 -22.07 8.72 6.66
N TRP A 239 -23.31 8.95 6.22
CA TRP A 239 -23.60 9.55 4.92
C TRP A 239 -23.16 11.01 4.84
N LEU A 240 -23.37 11.77 5.92
CA LEU A 240 -22.90 13.16 6.02
C LEU A 240 -21.37 13.25 5.97
N CYS A 241 -20.67 12.35 6.66
CA CYS A 241 -19.20 12.26 6.58
C CYS A 241 -18.73 11.92 5.17
N MET A 242 -19.34 10.93 4.50
CA MET A 242 -18.99 10.59 3.11
C MET A 242 -19.26 11.75 2.15
N ALA A 243 -20.39 12.44 2.28
CA ALA A 243 -20.68 13.65 1.49
C ALA A 243 -19.65 14.75 1.77
N GLY A 244 -19.33 14.98 3.06
CA GLY A 244 -18.28 15.92 3.47
C GLY A 244 -16.91 15.58 2.90
N SER A 245 -16.58 14.29 2.81
CA SER A 245 -15.35 13.81 2.16
C SER A 245 -15.30 14.19 0.68
N VAL A 246 -16.36 13.96 -0.07
CA VAL A 246 -16.44 14.33 -1.50
C VAL A 246 -16.25 15.84 -1.68
N ILE A 247 -16.93 16.65 -0.86
CA ILE A 247 -16.77 18.10 -0.87
C ILE A 247 -15.33 18.51 -0.53
N GLY A 248 -14.74 17.87 0.49
CA GLY A 248 -13.37 18.12 0.91
C GLY A 248 -12.33 17.76 -0.17
N PHE A 249 -12.47 16.61 -0.85
CA PHE A 249 -11.62 16.26 -2.00
C PHE A 249 -11.82 17.23 -3.17
N GLY A 250 -13.05 17.72 -3.41
CA GLY A 250 -13.33 18.76 -4.39
C GLY A 250 -12.61 20.06 -4.06
N ALA A 251 -12.72 20.53 -2.82
CA ALA A 251 -12.02 21.72 -2.32
C ALA A 251 -10.49 21.56 -2.40
N PHE A 252 -9.98 20.38 -2.04
CA PHE A 252 -8.57 20.05 -2.21
C PHE A 252 -8.13 20.14 -3.68
N ALA A 253 -8.88 19.54 -4.61
CA ALA A 253 -8.56 19.59 -6.05
C ALA A 253 -8.56 21.02 -6.60
N LEU A 254 -9.55 21.85 -6.22
CA LEU A 254 -9.60 23.26 -6.60
C LEU A 254 -8.41 24.03 -6.04
N ARG A 255 -8.05 23.81 -4.77
CA ARG A 255 -6.87 24.42 -4.15
C ARG A 255 -5.57 24.03 -4.87
N GLN A 256 -5.38 22.73 -5.20
CA GLN A 256 -4.17 22.28 -5.91
C GLN A 256 -4.04 22.96 -7.28
N ARG A 257 -5.15 23.12 -8.02
CA ARG A 257 -5.19 23.87 -9.29
C ARG A 257 -4.82 25.33 -9.08
N GLY A 258 -5.38 25.99 -8.06
CA GLY A 258 -5.08 27.37 -7.72
C GLY A 258 -3.62 27.60 -7.31
N THR A 259 -3.05 26.67 -6.51
CA THR A 259 -1.65 26.71 -6.09
C THR A 259 -0.71 26.56 -7.29
N ALA A 260 -1.01 25.62 -8.20
CA ALA A 260 -0.25 25.45 -9.44
C ALA A 260 -0.35 26.68 -10.37
N ALA A 261 -1.53 27.29 -10.50
CA ALA A 261 -1.73 28.49 -11.30
C ALA A 261 -0.94 29.71 -10.77
N GLN A 262 -0.64 29.75 -9.47
CA GLN A 262 0.20 30.77 -8.83
C GLN A 262 1.72 30.47 -8.95
N GLY A 263 2.11 29.43 -9.68
CA GLY A 263 3.52 29.02 -9.81
C GLY A 263 4.11 28.41 -8.52
N ARG A 264 3.26 28.07 -7.54
CA ARG A 264 3.67 27.40 -6.30
C ARG A 264 3.57 25.89 -6.48
N GLU A 265 4.42 25.15 -5.82
CA GLU A 265 4.35 23.69 -5.85
C GLU A 265 3.12 23.15 -5.09
N PRO A 266 2.19 22.45 -5.77
CA PRO A 266 1.06 21.82 -5.13
C PRO A 266 1.48 20.56 -4.35
N LEU A 267 0.68 20.13 -3.37
CA LEU A 267 0.90 18.92 -2.59
C LEU A 267 0.89 17.66 -3.50
N VAL A 268 -0.05 17.64 -4.44
CA VAL A 268 -0.13 16.65 -5.52
C VAL A 268 0.01 17.39 -6.83
N THR A 269 1.05 17.09 -7.59
CA THR A 269 1.32 17.75 -8.86
C THR A 269 0.20 17.45 -9.87
N PRO A 270 -0.55 18.46 -10.39
CA PRO A 270 -1.62 18.20 -11.35
C PRO A 270 -1.13 17.51 -12.63
N ALA A 271 0.16 17.64 -12.96
CA ALA A 271 0.78 16.94 -14.07
C ALA A 271 0.73 15.41 -13.92
N LEU A 272 0.87 14.90 -12.69
CA LEU A 272 0.72 13.46 -12.40
C LEU A 272 -0.66 12.94 -12.80
N LEU A 273 -1.71 13.71 -12.48
CA LEU A 273 -3.10 13.33 -12.80
C LEU A 273 -3.42 13.45 -14.29
N ARG A 274 -2.55 14.08 -15.10
CA ARG A 274 -2.67 14.14 -16.56
C ARG A 274 -1.97 12.97 -17.24
N LYS A 275 -1.11 12.23 -16.52
CA LYS A 275 -0.45 11.02 -17.04
C LYS A 275 -1.43 9.85 -17.02
N PRO A 276 -1.89 9.30 -18.17
CA PRO A 276 -2.90 8.24 -18.20
C PRO A 276 -2.47 6.98 -17.43
N ALA A 277 -1.19 6.63 -17.51
CA ALA A 277 -0.65 5.49 -16.80
C ALA A 277 -0.79 5.64 -15.27
N PHE A 278 -0.64 6.86 -14.74
CA PHE A 278 -0.78 7.14 -13.32
C PHE A 278 -2.25 7.13 -12.88
N THR A 279 -3.13 7.88 -13.57
CA THR A 279 -4.55 7.99 -13.19
C THR A 279 -5.32 6.69 -13.35
N VAL A 280 -5.14 5.99 -14.47
CA VAL A 280 -5.73 4.66 -14.68
C VAL A 280 -5.15 3.67 -13.67
N GLY A 281 -3.84 3.75 -13.40
CA GLY A 281 -3.18 2.95 -12.38
C GLY A 281 -3.75 3.17 -10.98
N LEU A 282 -4.03 4.43 -10.58
CA LEU A 282 -4.66 4.75 -9.29
C LEU A 282 -6.05 4.10 -9.17
N GLY A 283 -6.88 4.24 -10.21
CA GLY A 283 -8.18 3.56 -10.24
C GLY A 283 -8.05 2.04 -10.16
N GLY A 284 -7.04 1.49 -10.83
CA GLY A 284 -6.69 0.06 -10.76
C GLY A 284 -6.29 -0.37 -9.34
N ILE A 285 -5.45 0.41 -8.63
CA ILE A 285 -5.09 0.15 -7.22
C ILE A 285 -6.34 0.15 -6.34
N ALA A 286 -7.20 1.15 -6.46
CA ALA A 286 -8.42 1.24 -5.66
C ALA A 286 -9.32 0.01 -5.84
N LEU A 287 -9.63 -0.37 -7.09
CA LEU A 287 -10.47 -1.54 -7.39
C LEU A 287 -9.82 -2.85 -6.94
N PHE A 288 -8.52 -3.01 -7.21
CA PHE A 288 -7.80 -4.22 -6.89
C PHE A 288 -7.70 -4.45 -5.38
N PHE A 289 -7.30 -3.42 -4.62
CA PHE A 289 -7.18 -3.54 -3.16
C PHE A 289 -8.55 -3.62 -2.47
N ALA A 290 -9.60 -3.00 -3.02
CA ALA A 290 -10.96 -3.21 -2.54
C ALA A 290 -11.38 -4.69 -2.66
N GLY A 291 -11.13 -5.31 -3.81
CA GLY A 291 -11.41 -6.73 -4.01
C GLY A 291 -10.56 -7.64 -3.12
N LEU A 292 -9.24 -7.38 -3.05
CA LEU A 292 -8.29 -8.20 -2.30
C LEU A 292 -8.59 -8.19 -0.80
N VAL A 293 -8.64 -6.99 -0.20
CA VAL A 293 -8.84 -6.82 1.25
C VAL A 293 -10.27 -7.23 1.66
N GLY A 294 -11.27 -6.87 0.82
CA GLY A 294 -12.66 -7.23 1.07
C GLY A 294 -12.88 -8.74 1.05
N THR A 295 -12.34 -9.46 0.08
CA THR A 295 -12.46 -10.93 0.01
C THR A 295 -11.71 -11.61 1.13
N GLN A 296 -10.53 -11.12 1.52
CA GLN A 296 -9.76 -11.65 2.64
C GLN A 296 -10.51 -11.51 3.96
N LEU A 297 -11.16 -10.35 4.18
CA LEU A 297 -12.05 -10.15 5.33
C LEU A 297 -13.17 -11.19 5.35
N VAL A 298 -13.91 -11.33 4.24
CA VAL A 298 -15.07 -12.22 4.18
C VAL A 298 -14.67 -13.69 4.30
N LEU A 299 -13.53 -14.10 3.72
CA LEU A 299 -12.99 -15.44 3.93
C LEU A 299 -12.73 -15.70 5.42
N THR A 300 -12.11 -14.75 6.11
CA THR A 300 -11.82 -14.84 7.54
C THR A 300 -13.11 -14.93 8.37
N LEU A 301 -14.11 -14.07 8.07
CA LEU A 301 -15.41 -14.09 8.74
C LEU A 301 -16.18 -15.40 8.48
N TYR A 302 -16.18 -15.89 7.25
CA TYR A 302 -16.80 -17.16 6.89
C TYR A 302 -16.19 -18.33 7.67
N LEU A 303 -14.86 -18.39 7.75
CA LEU A 303 -14.18 -19.43 8.51
C LEU A 303 -14.47 -19.34 10.01
N GLN A 304 -14.46 -18.14 10.60
CA GLN A 304 -14.65 -17.96 12.04
C GLN A 304 -16.13 -18.07 12.45
N ILE A 305 -17.00 -17.29 11.82
CA ILE A 305 -18.40 -17.20 12.22
C ILE A 305 -19.25 -18.29 11.54
N GLY A 306 -19.03 -18.51 10.25
CA GLY A 306 -19.79 -19.48 9.47
C GLY A 306 -19.40 -20.94 9.72
N ARG A 307 -18.12 -21.17 10.05
CA ARG A 307 -17.56 -22.54 10.19
C ARG A 307 -16.99 -22.82 11.59
N HIS A 308 -17.03 -21.85 12.50
CA HIS A 308 -16.58 -21.95 13.88
C HIS A 308 -15.09 -22.32 14.05
N PHE A 309 -14.25 -22.03 13.04
CA PHE A 309 -12.81 -22.16 13.19
C PHE A 309 -12.28 -21.11 14.17
N THR A 310 -11.23 -21.46 14.90
CA THR A 310 -10.51 -20.51 15.76
C THR A 310 -9.87 -19.41 14.93
N ALA A 311 -9.55 -18.28 15.54
CA ALA A 311 -8.85 -17.17 14.87
C ALA A 311 -7.50 -17.63 14.27
N GLY A 312 -6.79 -18.54 14.96
CA GLY A 312 -5.54 -19.12 14.47
C GLY A 312 -5.75 -19.99 13.22
N GLU A 313 -6.76 -20.86 13.23
CA GLU A 313 -7.09 -21.70 12.06
C GLU A 313 -7.55 -20.86 10.88
N ALA A 314 -8.39 -19.85 11.10
CA ALA A 314 -8.80 -18.93 10.03
C ALA A 314 -7.62 -18.13 9.46
N GLY A 315 -6.66 -17.75 10.32
CA GLY A 315 -5.39 -17.17 9.89
C GLY A 315 -4.59 -18.13 9.00
N LEU A 316 -4.46 -19.40 9.41
CA LEU A 316 -3.80 -20.45 8.61
C LEU A 316 -4.54 -20.69 7.27
N GLY A 317 -5.86 -20.51 7.23
CA GLY A 317 -6.65 -20.57 6.00
C GLY A 317 -6.28 -19.49 4.96
N ASN A 318 -5.66 -18.39 5.38
CA ASN A 318 -5.12 -17.36 4.50
C ASN A 318 -3.66 -17.63 4.06
N LEU A 319 -2.95 -18.59 4.66
CA LEU A 319 -1.57 -18.92 4.29
C LEU A 319 -1.42 -19.32 2.82
N PRO A 320 -2.33 -20.11 2.22
CA PRO A 320 -2.28 -20.43 0.79
C PRO A 320 -2.33 -19.18 -0.11
N LEU A 321 -3.06 -18.13 0.29
CA LEU A 321 -3.08 -16.84 -0.43
C LEU A 321 -1.69 -16.21 -0.46
N ALA A 322 -1.00 -16.15 0.68
CA ALA A 322 0.35 -15.59 0.76
C ALA A 322 1.35 -16.39 -0.08
N VAL A 323 1.29 -17.72 -0.01
CA VAL A 323 2.13 -18.62 -0.84
C VAL A 323 1.86 -18.38 -2.32
N GLY A 324 0.58 -18.35 -2.73
CA GLY A 324 0.19 -18.06 -4.10
C GLY A 324 0.67 -16.68 -4.56
N THR A 325 0.52 -15.65 -3.71
CA THR A 325 0.98 -14.28 -4.00
C THR A 325 2.51 -14.22 -4.16
N ALA A 326 3.25 -14.99 -3.37
CA ALA A 326 4.70 -15.14 -3.52
C ALA A 326 5.08 -15.72 -4.89
N ILE A 327 4.43 -16.82 -5.26
CA ILE A 327 4.66 -17.49 -6.55
C ILE A 327 4.31 -16.54 -7.71
N GLY A 328 3.13 -15.93 -7.68
CA GLY A 328 2.66 -15.01 -8.72
C GLY A 328 3.56 -13.78 -8.87
N GLY A 329 3.97 -13.19 -7.74
CA GLY A 329 4.89 -12.06 -7.71
C GLY A 329 6.28 -12.41 -8.27
N ALA A 330 6.83 -13.56 -7.88
CA ALA A 330 8.10 -14.06 -8.38
C ALA A 330 8.06 -14.35 -9.88
N VAL A 331 7.01 -15.02 -10.36
CA VAL A 331 6.82 -15.32 -11.79
C VAL A 331 6.64 -14.04 -12.60
N SER A 332 5.85 -13.09 -12.10
CA SER A 332 5.66 -11.79 -12.73
C SER A 332 6.98 -11.01 -12.81
N GLY A 333 7.70 -10.91 -11.69
CA GLY A 333 8.93 -10.11 -11.61
C GLY A 333 10.15 -10.73 -12.29
N ALA A 334 10.24 -12.07 -12.33
CA ALA A 334 11.43 -12.73 -12.91
C ALA A 334 11.33 -12.97 -14.42
N VAL A 335 10.12 -13.19 -14.96
CA VAL A 335 9.96 -13.71 -16.32
C VAL A 335 8.96 -12.94 -17.17
N LEU A 336 7.80 -12.55 -16.60
CA LEU A 336 6.69 -12.08 -17.42
C LEU A 336 6.73 -10.57 -17.69
N ALA A 337 7.12 -9.76 -16.71
CA ALA A 337 7.05 -8.29 -16.83
C ALA A 337 7.89 -7.76 -17.99
N ASP A 338 9.10 -8.30 -18.17
CA ASP A 338 10.03 -7.89 -19.26
C ASP A 338 9.59 -8.42 -20.62
N ARG A 339 8.92 -9.61 -20.67
CA ARG A 339 8.56 -10.26 -21.93
C ARG A 339 7.23 -9.81 -22.49
N ILE A 340 6.23 -9.68 -21.65
CA ILE A 340 4.83 -9.46 -22.09
C ILE A 340 4.23 -8.14 -21.61
N GLY A 341 4.97 -7.33 -20.83
CA GLY A 341 4.58 -5.99 -20.40
C GLY A 341 3.17 -5.95 -19.78
N ARG A 342 2.26 -5.13 -20.35
CA ARG A 342 0.89 -4.96 -19.86
C ARG A 342 0.08 -6.26 -19.78
N ALA A 343 0.41 -7.28 -20.58
CA ALA A 343 -0.35 -8.53 -20.59
C ALA A 343 -0.31 -9.24 -19.23
N VAL A 344 0.71 -8.99 -18.38
CA VAL A 344 0.74 -9.50 -17.00
C VAL A 344 -0.47 -8.99 -16.20
N LEU A 345 -0.80 -7.69 -16.35
CA LEU A 345 -1.95 -7.06 -15.69
C LEU A 345 -3.30 -7.58 -16.22
N GLN A 346 -3.31 -8.27 -17.34
CA GLN A 346 -4.49 -8.92 -17.91
C GLN A 346 -4.60 -10.39 -17.48
N ILE A 347 -3.48 -11.10 -17.47
CA ILE A 347 -3.42 -12.51 -17.07
C ILE A 347 -3.67 -12.67 -15.55
N GLY A 348 -3.09 -11.80 -14.72
CA GLY A 348 -3.24 -11.86 -13.26
C GLY A 348 -4.69 -11.90 -12.79
N PRO A 349 -5.57 -10.97 -13.22
CA PRO A 349 -7.00 -10.99 -12.88
C PRO A 349 -7.72 -12.23 -13.40
N LEU A 350 -7.35 -12.75 -14.56
CA LEU A 350 -7.95 -14.00 -15.12
C LEU A 350 -7.58 -15.21 -14.25
N VAL A 351 -6.32 -15.28 -13.79
CA VAL A 351 -5.88 -16.32 -12.84
C VAL A 351 -6.62 -16.18 -11.51
N GLN A 352 -6.79 -14.95 -11.02
CA GLN A 352 -7.52 -14.70 -9.77
C GLN A 352 -9.01 -15.05 -9.91
N LEU A 353 -9.64 -14.77 -11.06
CA LEU A 353 -11.01 -15.19 -11.38
C LEU A 353 -11.14 -16.73 -11.39
N ALA A 354 -10.17 -17.43 -12.00
CA ALA A 354 -10.14 -18.89 -11.98
C ALA A 354 -10.02 -19.43 -10.53
N GLY A 355 -9.20 -18.79 -9.71
CA GLY A 355 -9.09 -19.12 -8.29
C GLY A 355 -10.39 -18.90 -7.51
N ALA A 356 -11.06 -17.75 -7.75
CA ALA A 356 -12.35 -17.46 -7.14
C ALA A 356 -13.45 -18.48 -7.57
N ALA A 357 -13.47 -18.86 -8.85
CA ALA A 357 -14.38 -19.88 -9.37
C ALA A 357 -14.11 -21.26 -8.77
N LEU A 358 -12.82 -21.64 -8.65
CA LEU A 358 -12.39 -22.89 -8.01
C LEU A 358 -12.80 -22.91 -6.53
N LEU A 359 -12.55 -21.83 -5.79
CA LEU A 359 -12.95 -21.69 -4.40
C LEU A 359 -14.48 -21.80 -4.23
N GLY A 360 -15.25 -21.16 -5.12
CA GLY A 360 -16.72 -21.30 -5.14
C GLY A 360 -17.18 -22.72 -5.42
N TYR A 361 -16.50 -23.46 -6.31
CA TYR A 361 -16.77 -24.87 -6.60
C TYR A 361 -16.42 -25.77 -5.41
N GLU A 362 -15.24 -25.59 -4.79
CA GLU A 362 -14.80 -26.33 -3.60
C GLU A 362 -15.82 -26.22 -2.48
N LEU A 363 -16.24 -25.00 -2.16
CA LEU A 363 -17.26 -24.74 -1.13
C LEU A 363 -18.62 -25.36 -1.45
N GLY A 364 -19.04 -25.33 -2.71
CA GLY A 364 -20.28 -25.97 -3.16
C GLY A 364 -20.26 -27.50 -3.02
N ARG A 365 -19.06 -28.12 -3.18
CA ARG A 365 -18.89 -29.56 -3.12
C ARG A 365 -18.72 -30.08 -1.70
N LEU A 366 -18.05 -29.34 -0.82
CA LEU A 366 -17.60 -29.81 0.51
C LEU A 366 -18.74 -29.84 1.55
N GLY A 367 -19.85 -29.15 1.33
CA GLY A 367 -21.01 -29.21 2.22
C GLY A 367 -20.72 -28.77 3.66
N GLY A 368 -21.18 -29.54 4.63
CA GLY A 368 -21.24 -29.15 6.06
C GLY A 368 -19.92 -29.20 6.85
N SER A 369 -18.95 -30.06 6.48
CA SER A 369 -17.67 -30.19 7.21
C SER A 369 -16.50 -30.27 6.22
N PHE A 370 -15.50 -29.41 6.38
CA PHE A 370 -14.27 -29.43 5.60
C PHE A 370 -13.08 -28.96 6.45
N SER A 371 -11.88 -29.35 6.04
CA SER A 371 -10.64 -28.82 6.56
C SER A 371 -10.30 -27.49 5.86
N ILE A 372 -9.60 -26.58 6.54
CA ILE A 372 -9.08 -25.35 5.93
C ILE A 372 -8.20 -25.63 4.69
N TRP A 373 -7.59 -26.82 4.62
CA TRP A 373 -6.75 -27.25 3.49
C TRP A 373 -7.55 -27.66 2.25
N ASP A 374 -8.83 -27.98 2.41
CA ASP A 374 -9.69 -28.36 1.27
C ASP A 374 -10.00 -27.19 0.35
N ILE A 375 -9.93 -25.95 0.86
CA ILE A 375 -10.10 -24.71 0.09
C ILE A 375 -8.75 -24.12 -0.37
N ALA A 376 -7.63 -24.73 0.05
CA ALA A 376 -6.30 -24.21 -0.26
C ALA A 376 -6.01 -24.08 -1.78
N PRO A 377 -6.43 -25.01 -2.66
CA PRO A 377 -6.17 -24.88 -4.10
C PRO A 377 -6.76 -23.61 -4.69
N GLY A 378 -8.04 -23.31 -4.42
CA GLY A 378 -8.71 -22.10 -4.90
C GLY A 378 -8.05 -20.82 -4.34
N VAL A 379 -7.67 -20.84 -3.06
CA VAL A 379 -7.00 -19.73 -2.40
C VAL A 379 -5.58 -19.51 -2.97
N VAL A 380 -4.80 -20.57 -3.23
CA VAL A 380 -3.46 -20.47 -3.87
C VAL A 380 -3.56 -19.87 -5.26
N VAL A 381 -4.49 -20.35 -6.09
CA VAL A 381 -4.66 -19.85 -7.46
C VAL A 381 -5.07 -18.37 -7.44
N SER A 382 -5.99 -17.99 -6.54
CA SER A 382 -6.33 -16.57 -6.34
C SER A 382 -5.11 -15.74 -5.93
N GLY A 383 -4.28 -16.28 -5.03
CA GLY A 383 -3.04 -15.64 -4.61
C GLY A 383 -2.05 -15.45 -5.74
N ILE A 384 -1.85 -16.46 -6.61
CA ILE A 384 -0.96 -16.34 -7.77
C ILE A 384 -1.40 -15.17 -8.67
N GLY A 385 -2.70 -15.08 -8.98
CA GLY A 385 -3.23 -13.96 -9.75
C GLY A 385 -3.00 -12.61 -9.06
N ALA A 386 -3.23 -12.53 -7.74
CA ALA A 386 -3.02 -11.32 -6.96
C ALA A 386 -1.55 -10.88 -6.97
N GLY A 387 -0.61 -11.80 -6.76
CA GLY A 387 0.82 -11.51 -6.80
C GLY A 387 1.30 -10.98 -8.15
N MET A 388 0.78 -11.56 -9.26
CA MET A 388 1.06 -11.07 -10.60
C MET A 388 0.61 -9.62 -10.79
N VAL A 389 -0.59 -9.27 -10.31
CA VAL A 389 -1.14 -7.91 -10.42
C VAL A 389 -0.32 -6.94 -9.58
N ILE A 390 -0.05 -7.24 -8.31
CA ILE A 390 0.67 -6.34 -7.38
C ILE A 390 2.03 -5.97 -7.98
N ALA A 391 2.84 -6.97 -8.36
CA ALA A 391 4.18 -6.73 -8.88
C ALA A 391 4.19 -5.84 -10.14
N ALA A 392 3.29 -6.13 -11.08
CA ALA A 392 3.22 -5.38 -12.33
C ALA A 392 2.62 -3.99 -12.13
N LEU A 393 1.55 -3.85 -11.36
CA LEU A 393 0.79 -2.60 -11.21
C LEU A 393 1.63 -1.49 -10.60
N PHE A 394 2.31 -1.77 -9.48
CA PHE A 394 3.21 -0.80 -8.85
C PHE A 394 4.38 -0.42 -9.77
N SER A 395 4.97 -1.39 -10.46
CA SER A 395 6.05 -1.12 -11.42
C SER A 395 5.59 -0.21 -12.55
N PHE A 396 4.42 -0.45 -13.15
CA PHE A 396 3.87 0.36 -14.23
C PHE A 396 3.58 1.80 -13.81
N ILE A 397 2.98 1.98 -12.63
CA ILE A 397 2.62 3.31 -12.14
C ILE A 397 3.86 4.12 -11.79
N LEU A 398 4.81 3.53 -11.06
CA LEU A 398 6.02 4.22 -10.65
C LEU A 398 7.00 4.47 -11.81
N ALA A 399 6.98 3.65 -12.86
CA ALA A 399 7.76 3.90 -14.07
C ALA A 399 7.29 5.16 -14.84
N ALA A 400 6.01 5.54 -14.70
CA ALA A 400 5.44 6.74 -15.34
C ALA A 400 5.68 8.04 -14.53
N VAL A 401 6.31 7.96 -13.35
CA VAL A 401 6.52 9.07 -12.44
C VAL A 401 7.96 9.58 -12.56
N ASP A 402 8.12 10.90 -12.66
CA ASP A 402 9.43 11.55 -12.70
C ASP A 402 10.07 11.55 -11.31
N ASP A 403 11.42 11.60 -11.25
CA ASP A 403 12.17 11.46 -10.00
C ASP A 403 11.81 12.53 -8.94
N HIS A 404 11.50 13.75 -9.38
CA HIS A 404 11.08 14.84 -8.48
C HIS A 404 9.64 14.72 -7.95
N GLU A 405 8.80 13.86 -8.56
CA GLU A 405 7.40 13.63 -8.18
C GLU A 405 7.20 12.38 -7.30
N ILE A 406 8.25 11.57 -7.08
CA ILE A 406 8.18 10.24 -6.45
C ILE A 406 7.51 10.29 -5.06
N GLY A 407 7.83 11.28 -4.22
CA GLY A 407 7.25 11.36 -2.88
C GLY A 407 5.76 11.67 -2.90
N SER A 408 5.35 12.62 -3.75
CA SER A 408 3.94 12.92 -3.98
C SER A 408 3.19 11.69 -4.51
N ALA A 409 3.76 11.03 -5.52
CA ALA A 409 3.18 9.84 -6.12
C ALA A 409 3.07 8.68 -5.12
N SER A 410 4.12 8.41 -4.33
CA SER A 410 4.12 7.36 -3.29
C SER A 410 3.06 7.60 -2.23
N GLY A 411 2.92 8.87 -1.77
CA GLY A 411 1.88 9.24 -0.81
C GLY A 411 0.46 9.03 -1.36
N VAL A 412 0.22 9.43 -2.61
CA VAL A 412 -1.08 9.24 -3.29
C VAL A 412 -1.37 7.76 -3.50
N LEU A 413 -0.38 6.96 -3.95
CA LEU A 413 -0.52 5.52 -4.13
C LEU A 413 -0.92 4.82 -2.82
N SER A 414 -0.20 5.11 -1.73
CA SER A 414 -0.48 4.53 -0.42
C SER A 414 -1.85 4.94 0.11
N ALA A 415 -2.23 6.22 -0.07
CA ALA A 415 -3.56 6.71 0.34
C ALA A 415 -4.69 6.03 -0.46
N VAL A 416 -4.55 5.90 -1.78
CA VAL A 416 -5.54 5.24 -2.64
C VAL A 416 -5.64 3.74 -2.33
N GLN A 417 -4.51 3.08 -2.04
CA GLN A 417 -4.47 1.70 -1.57
C GLN A 417 -5.27 1.51 -0.28
N SER A 418 -5.03 2.38 0.72
CA SER A 418 -5.74 2.33 2.01
C SER A 418 -7.23 2.62 1.88
N ILE A 419 -7.61 3.61 1.07
CA ILE A 419 -9.00 3.95 0.77
C ILE A 419 -9.67 2.77 0.05
N GLY A 420 -9.01 2.20 -0.96
CA GLY A 420 -9.49 1.02 -1.67
C GLY A 420 -9.77 -0.14 -0.71
N GLY A 421 -8.81 -0.46 0.16
CA GLY A 421 -8.98 -1.48 1.20
C GLY A 421 -10.17 -1.21 2.13
N SER A 422 -10.34 0.04 2.59
CA SER A 422 -11.46 0.44 3.45
C SER A 422 -12.83 0.32 2.74
N ILE A 423 -12.90 0.72 1.47
CA ILE A 423 -14.09 0.49 0.63
C ILE A 423 -14.38 -1.00 0.51
N GLY A 424 -13.34 -1.81 0.29
CA GLY A 424 -13.46 -3.27 0.24
C GLY A 424 -14.07 -3.84 1.52
N VAL A 425 -13.53 -3.48 2.68
CA VAL A 425 -14.06 -3.90 3.99
C VAL A 425 -15.54 -3.55 4.13
N ALA A 426 -15.93 -2.31 3.81
CA ALA A 426 -17.31 -1.85 3.93
C ALA A 426 -18.26 -2.57 2.97
N VAL A 427 -17.90 -2.67 1.69
CA VAL A 427 -18.77 -3.26 0.64
C VAL A 427 -18.90 -4.76 0.84
N PHE A 428 -17.77 -5.47 0.96
CA PHE A 428 -17.77 -6.94 1.08
C PHE A 428 -18.34 -7.40 2.42
N GLY A 429 -18.04 -6.68 3.51
CA GLY A 429 -18.67 -6.91 4.78
C GLY A 429 -20.19 -6.76 4.70
N SER A 430 -20.69 -5.69 4.07
CA SER A 430 -22.13 -5.48 3.89
C SER A 430 -22.79 -6.58 3.05
N VAL A 431 -22.14 -7.01 1.96
CA VAL A 431 -22.60 -8.12 1.11
C VAL A 431 -22.67 -9.42 1.90
N PHE A 432 -21.63 -9.74 2.68
CA PHE A 432 -21.58 -10.95 3.49
C PHE A 432 -22.68 -10.97 4.57
N PHE A 433 -22.80 -9.90 5.34
CA PHE A 433 -23.77 -9.84 6.45
C PHE A 433 -25.22 -9.69 5.97
N ALA A 434 -25.49 -9.35 4.72
CA ALA A 434 -26.85 -9.36 4.18
C ALA A 434 -27.48 -10.76 4.27
N ASP A 435 -26.71 -11.81 3.93
CA ASP A 435 -27.16 -13.20 4.01
C ASP A 435 -26.84 -13.85 5.37
N ALA A 436 -25.71 -13.50 5.97
CA ALA A 436 -25.27 -14.05 7.26
C ALA A 436 -26.29 -13.81 8.40
N ARG A 437 -27.08 -12.72 8.34
CA ARG A 437 -28.15 -12.43 9.31
C ARG A 437 -29.28 -13.48 9.28
N SER A 438 -29.51 -14.15 8.16
CA SER A 438 -30.43 -15.27 8.02
C SER A 438 -29.81 -16.63 8.37
N GLY A 439 -28.51 -16.66 8.74
CA GLY A 439 -27.74 -17.87 9.02
C GLY A 439 -27.12 -18.51 7.77
N ASP A 440 -27.30 -17.94 6.58
CA ASP A 440 -26.73 -18.44 5.33
C ASP A 440 -25.37 -17.81 5.02
N PHE A 441 -24.36 -18.20 5.79
CA PHE A 441 -22.98 -17.73 5.62
C PHE A 441 -22.37 -18.17 4.30
N ALA A 442 -22.80 -19.31 3.74
CA ALA A 442 -22.27 -19.82 2.48
C ALA A 442 -22.73 -18.96 1.30
N SER A 443 -23.99 -18.52 1.28
CA SER A 443 -24.48 -17.58 0.28
C SER A 443 -23.81 -16.21 0.40
N GLY A 444 -23.63 -15.70 1.63
CA GLY A 444 -22.90 -14.45 1.87
C GLY A 444 -21.48 -14.49 1.32
N PHE A 445 -20.77 -15.59 1.52
CA PHE A 445 -19.44 -15.76 0.95
C PHE A 445 -19.45 -15.86 -0.58
N ARG A 446 -20.41 -16.57 -1.15
CA ARG A 446 -20.59 -16.70 -2.62
C ARG A 446 -20.88 -15.35 -3.27
N HIS A 447 -21.75 -14.54 -2.69
CA HIS A 447 -22.02 -13.18 -3.19
C HIS A 447 -20.78 -12.28 -3.09
N ALA A 448 -19.96 -12.43 -2.06
CA ALA A 448 -18.67 -11.74 -1.97
C ALA A 448 -17.70 -12.17 -3.09
N LEU A 449 -17.62 -13.47 -3.44
CA LEU A 449 -16.82 -13.94 -4.58
C LEU A 449 -17.33 -13.37 -5.93
N ILE A 450 -18.65 -13.24 -6.08
CA ILE A 450 -19.24 -12.59 -7.27
C ILE A 450 -18.85 -11.11 -7.30
N ALA A 451 -18.97 -10.40 -6.19
CA ALA A 451 -18.55 -8.99 -6.09
C ALA A 451 -17.08 -8.82 -6.45
N GLN A 452 -16.19 -9.69 -5.92
CA GLN A 452 -14.78 -9.71 -6.29
C GLN A 452 -14.59 -9.92 -7.79
N SER A 453 -15.32 -10.88 -8.37
CA SER A 453 -15.24 -11.17 -9.79
C SER A 453 -15.64 -9.97 -10.65
N CYS A 454 -16.68 -9.23 -10.25
CA CYS A 454 -17.09 -7.99 -10.92
C CYS A 454 -15.98 -6.92 -10.85
N LEU A 455 -15.33 -6.74 -9.68
CA LEU A 455 -14.23 -5.79 -9.55
C LEU A 455 -13.01 -6.20 -10.39
N LEU A 456 -12.69 -7.50 -10.46
CA LEU A 456 -11.60 -8.01 -11.29
C LEU A 456 -11.88 -7.82 -12.79
N VAL A 457 -13.12 -7.99 -13.25
CA VAL A 457 -13.53 -7.71 -14.63
C VAL A 457 -13.43 -6.21 -14.92
N ALA A 458 -13.87 -5.35 -13.99
CA ALA A 458 -13.73 -3.90 -14.12
C ALA A 458 -12.24 -3.49 -14.16
N PHE A 459 -11.42 -4.06 -13.29
CA PHE A 459 -9.97 -3.86 -13.30
C PHE A 459 -9.35 -4.32 -14.63
N LEU A 460 -9.71 -5.52 -15.11
CA LEU A 460 -9.25 -6.04 -16.39
C LEU A 460 -9.61 -5.08 -17.55
N ALA A 461 -10.83 -4.56 -17.57
CA ALA A 461 -11.25 -3.57 -18.57
C ALA A 461 -10.40 -2.29 -18.49
N MET A 462 -10.08 -1.81 -17.30
CA MET A 462 -9.21 -0.64 -17.11
C MET A 462 -7.78 -0.88 -17.62
N THR A 463 -7.27 -2.11 -17.57
CA THR A 463 -5.91 -2.40 -18.05
C THR A 463 -5.73 -2.11 -19.55
N PHE A 464 -6.81 -2.15 -20.33
CA PHE A 464 -6.76 -1.81 -21.76
C PHE A 464 -6.49 -0.32 -22.02
N LEU A 465 -6.75 0.54 -21.04
CA LEU A 465 -6.45 1.97 -21.09
C LEU A 465 -4.97 2.28 -20.74
N LEU A 466 -4.23 1.32 -20.17
CA LEU A 466 -2.83 1.47 -19.87
C LEU A 466 -1.95 1.33 -21.12
N PRO A 467 -0.81 2.02 -21.22
CA PRO A 467 0.15 1.87 -22.31
C PRO A 467 0.69 0.43 -22.38
N LYS A 468 1.05 -0.02 -23.58
CA LYS A 468 1.52 -1.40 -23.81
C LYS A 468 2.83 -1.73 -23.09
N LYS A 469 3.74 -0.76 -22.94
CA LYS A 469 5.02 -0.85 -22.18
C LYS A 469 5.05 0.22 -21.10
N GLY A 470 5.66 -0.07 -19.96
CA GLY A 470 5.70 0.85 -18.82
C GLY A 470 6.55 2.11 -19.06
N ARG A 471 7.56 2.05 -19.95
CA ARG A 471 8.31 3.20 -20.44
C ARG A 471 8.52 3.01 -21.94
N PRO A 472 8.38 4.03 -22.80
CA PRO A 472 8.86 3.94 -24.18
C PRO A 472 10.37 3.70 -24.17
N GLU A 473 10.83 2.64 -24.85
CA GLU A 473 12.22 2.53 -25.30
C GLU A 473 12.42 3.63 -26.33
N GLY A 474 12.91 4.81 -25.92
CA GLY A 474 13.07 5.89 -26.89
C GLY A 474 13.51 7.25 -26.34
N ASP A 475 13.54 7.46 -25.02
CA ASP A 475 14.23 8.60 -24.44
C ASP A 475 15.61 8.17 -23.93
N GLU A 476 16.37 7.43 -24.73
CA GLU A 476 17.82 7.58 -24.77
C GLU A 476 18.07 9.00 -25.24
N PHE A 477 18.62 9.78 -24.36
CA PHE A 477 19.25 11.04 -24.54
C PHE A 477 19.75 11.24 -25.99
N THR A 478 18.95 11.85 -26.86
CA THR A 478 19.47 12.63 -27.95
C THR A 478 20.00 13.93 -27.35
N ALA A 479 21.07 13.78 -26.56
CA ALA A 479 21.95 14.89 -26.27
C ALA A 479 22.62 15.24 -27.57
N GLY A 480 22.12 16.30 -28.20
CA GLY A 480 22.95 17.13 -29.07
C GLY A 480 23.42 16.52 -30.37
N GLU A 481 22.53 16.17 -31.26
CA GLU A 481 22.80 16.36 -32.68
C GLU A 481 22.12 17.66 -33.10
N GLY A 482 22.91 18.67 -33.33
CA GLY A 482 22.38 19.85 -33.95
C GLY A 482 23.11 21.15 -33.72
N THR A 483 24.37 21.22 -34.01
CA THR A 483 24.94 22.37 -34.69
C THR A 483 26.02 21.90 -35.62
N GLY A 484 25.57 21.39 -36.75
CA GLY A 484 26.42 21.31 -37.93
C GLY A 484 26.74 22.72 -38.37
N VAL A 485 27.94 23.18 -38.02
CA VAL A 485 28.57 24.31 -38.68
C VAL A 485 28.83 23.87 -40.09
N GLY A 486 28.16 24.49 -41.04
CA GLY A 486 28.40 24.31 -42.45
C GLY A 486 29.84 24.62 -42.80
N ALA A 487 30.49 23.66 -43.40
CA ALA A 487 31.72 23.86 -44.15
C ALA A 487 31.38 24.73 -45.34
N HIS A 488 31.83 25.96 -45.34
CA HIS A 488 32.03 26.76 -46.56
C HIS A 488 33.42 26.40 -47.11
N GLU A 489 33.42 25.59 -48.16
CA GLU A 489 34.44 25.61 -49.19
C GLU A 489 34.39 26.99 -49.85
N GLY A 490 35.49 27.68 -49.87
CA GLY A 490 35.64 28.94 -50.58
C GLY A 490 37.09 29.11 -50.98
N THR A 491 37.36 28.89 -52.14
CA THR A 491 38.38 29.33 -53.11
C THR A 491 39.31 30.46 -52.67
N ASP A 492 40.62 30.16 -52.93
CA ASP A 492 41.76 31.00 -53.18
C ASP A 492 41.41 32.44 -53.62
N ASP A 493 42.13 33.40 -53.06
CA ASP A 493 42.94 34.38 -53.78
C ASP A 493 43.82 35.20 -52.83
N GLU A 494 45.14 35.02 -52.95
CA GLU A 494 46.17 35.97 -52.61
C GLU A 494 46.29 36.95 -53.84
N PRO A 495 46.95 38.10 -53.84
CA PRO A 495 47.81 38.70 -52.82
C PRO A 495 47.85 40.27 -52.76
N ARG A 496 48.73 40.76 -51.93
CA ARG A 496 49.60 41.97 -52.08
C ARG A 496 49.19 43.32 -51.46
N ARG A 497 50.19 43.73 -50.68
CA ARG A 497 50.81 45.07 -50.50
C ARG A 497 50.03 46.06 -49.63
N ALA A 498 50.70 46.59 -48.68
CA ALA A 498 51.83 47.38 -48.39
C ALA A 498 51.44 48.70 -47.74
N ALA A 499 52.16 49.03 -46.69
CA ALA A 499 52.52 50.36 -46.24
C ALA A 499 51.46 51.38 -45.83
N ALA A 500 51.41 51.71 -44.60
CA ALA A 500 51.90 52.88 -43.93
C ALA A 500 51.65 52.77 -42.44
#